data_6410e36c452c5f9c32c6d961c7c6204c
#
_entry.id   6410e36c452c5f9c32c6d961c7c6204c
#
_cell.length_a   1.000
_cell.length_b   1.000
_cell.length_c   1.000
_cell.angle_alpha   90.00
_cell.angle_beta   90.00
_cell.angle_gamma   90.00
#
_symmetry.space_group_name_H-M   'P 1'
#
loop_
_entity.id
_entity.type
_entity.pdbx_description
1 polymer ?
#
loop_
_entity_poly.entity_id
_entity_poly.type
_entity_poly.pdbx_seq_one_letter_code
_entity_poly.pdbx_strand_id
1 'polypeptide(L)'
;MSITFNLPDLGEGLPEAEIVTWHVAEGQSVDVDQPLLSVETAKAVVDVPSPYSGRIVRLHAKPGDTVETGKPLVDFDLPSQGAAAAPASNQGMVVGHMATRNEEFVDRAIVGSARRTTRDRVRAAPAVRMLAKRLGIELSACKATGRHGLISVDDVLALANVSNKQRAPAVAGLTDADRLRGPRKAMSQSMSLSRDEIAMCTIFDDADIDVWKGRDDITVRLIRAIAAGAKAEPSLNALFDPAGPARKVMEHVDLAIAVDTDGGLIVPVLRDIGARSAQQLRASLDDIKQRTRSRTIAPEEMRDYTFTLSNFGTLAGRYATPLVVPPTVAILGAGKLQRDVVAGATAPEIHVRLPLSLTFDHRCITGGEACRFLAAVIADLQLPN
;
A
#
# COMPACT_ATOMS: atom_id res chain seq x y z
N MET A 1 -29.06 25.96 -16.67
CA MET A 1 -27.97 26.29 -15.72
C MET A 1 -26.91 25.22 -15.84
N SER A 2 -25.67 25.59 -16.12
CA SER A 2 -24.59 24.60 -16.16
C SER A 2 -24.11 24.26 -14.74
N ILE A 3 -24.04 22.97 -14.44
CA ILE A 3 -23.49 22.43 -13.18
C ILE A 3 -22.34 21.50 -13.53
N THR A 4 -21.21 21.67 -12.85
CA THR A 4 -20.04 20.79 -13.00
C THR A 4 -20.13 19.66 -11.98
N PHE A 5 -20.08 18.42 -12.47
CA PHE A 5 -19.93 17.23 -11.66
C PHE A 5 -18.47 16.85 -11.55
N ASN A 6 -18.01 16.69 -10.33
CA ASN A 6 -16.65 16.30 -10.02
C ASN A 6 -16.57 14.80 -9.74
N LEU A 7 -15.40 14.19 -9.96
CA LEU A 7 -15.20 12.77 -9.63
C LEU A 7 -15.47 12.55 -8.13
N PRO A 8 -16.49 11.75 -7.76
CA PRO A 8 -16.79 11.48 -6.36
C PRO A 8 -15.74 10.59 -5.72
N ASP A 9 -15.69 10.56 -4.40
CA ASP A 9 -14.98 9.52 -3.66
C ASP A 9 -15.75 8.19 -3.86
N LEU A 10 -15.08 7.24 -4.48
CA LEU A 10 -15.65 5.93 -4.81
C LEU A 10 -15.67 4.96 -3.61
N GLY A 11 -15.56 5.49 -2.38
CA GLY A 11 -15.74 4.73 -1.15
C GLY A 11 -14.47 4.04 -0.62
N GLU A 12 -13.32 4.31 -1.20
CA GLU A 12 -12.06 3.64 -0.86
C GLU A 12 -10.93 4.60 -0.43
N GLY A 13 -11.22 5.91 -0.28
CA GLY A 13 -10.21 6.92 0.06
C GLY A 13 -9.10 7.05 -0.99
N LEU A 14 -9.39 6.70 -2.23
CA LEU A 14 -8.42 6.76 -3.33
C LEU A 14 -8.30 8.19 -3.85
N PRO A 15 -7.07 8.72 -4.01
CA PRO A 15 -6.86 10.11 -4.42
C PRO A 15 -7.13 10.33 -5.91
N GLU A 16 -7.14 9.27 -6.74
CA GLU A 16 -7.26 9.36 -8.21
C GLU A 16 -7.86 8.09 -8.81
N ALA A 17 -8.49 8.21 -10.00
CA ALA A 17 -8.95 7.09 -10.81
C ALA A 17 -8.62 7.34 -12.29
N GLU A 18 -8.39 6.27 -13.07
CA GLU A 18 -8.13 6.34 -14.51
C GLU A 18 -9.44 6.08 -15.28
N ILE A 19 -9.75 6.93 -16.26
CA ILE A 19 -10.94 6.75 -17.09
C ILE A 19 -10.70 5.62 -18.09
N VAL A 20 -11.47 4.55 -17.96
CA VAL A 20 -11.41 3.41 -18.89
C VAL A 20 -12.21 3.70 -20.14
N THR A 21 -13.50 4.07 -19.97
CA THR A 21 -14.39 4.37 -21.08
C THR A 21 -15.50 5.32 -20.65
N TRP A 22 -15.96 6.14 -21.59
CA TRP A 22 -17.17 6.93 -21.49
C TRP A 22 -18.34 6.18 -22.09
N HIS A 23 -19.46 6.10 -21.37
CA HIS A 23 -20.72 5.53 -21.86
C HIS A 23 -21.62 6.57 -22.51
N VAL A 24 -21.21 7.84 -22.45
CA VAL A 24 -21.96 9.01 -22.93
C VAL A 24 -21.07 9.94 -23.74
N ALA A 25 -21.68 10.77 -24.59
CA ALA A 25 -20.99 11.74 -25.44
C ALA A 25 -21.45 13.17 -25.14
N GLU A 26 -20.61 14.15 -25.49
CA GLU A 26 -21.01 15.58 -25.46
C GLU A 26 -22.25 15.83 -26.33
N GLY A 27 -23.21 16.55 -25.76
CA GLY A 27 -24.50 16.82 -26.41
C GLY A 27 -25.58 15.78 -26.15
N GLN A 28 -25.28 14.63 -25.54
CA GLN A 28 -26.23 13.59 -25.19
C GLN A 28 -27.01 13.97 -23.91
N SER A 29 -28.30 13.59 -23.86
CA SER A 29 -29.12 13.68 -22.66
C SER A 29 -28.98 12.39 -21.85
N VAL A 30 -28.88 12.53 -20.52
CA VAL A 30 -28.76 11.43 -19.57
C VAL A 30 -29.76 11.59 -18.44
N ASP A 31 -30.17 10.47 -17.85
CA ASP A 31 -31.02 10.41 -16.68
C ASP A 31 -30.21 10.18 -15.40
N VAL A 32 -30.83 10.46 -14.23
CA VAL A 32 -30.24 10.13 -12.93
C VAL A 32 -29.96 8.63 -12.86
N ASP A 33 -28.84 8.24 -12.23
CA ASP A 33 -28.36 6.87 -12.08
C ASP A 33 -27.94 6.16 -13.38
N GLN A 34 -28.00 6.83 -14.54
CA GLN A 34 -27.45 6.29 -15.77
C GLN A 34 -25.90 6.25 -15.71
N PRO A 35 -25.25 5.14 -16.09
CA PRO A 35 -23.79 5.08 -16.14
C PRO A 35 -23.20 6.16 -17.07
N LEU A 36 -22.30 7.00 -16.56
CA LEU A 36 -21.59 8.02 -17.33
C LEU A 36 -20.28 7.50 -17.90
N LEU A 37 -19.52 6.84 -17.09
CA LEU A 37 -18.20 6.31 -17.44
C LEU A 37 -17.82 5.16 -16.51
N SER A 38 -16.89 4.32 -16.97
CA SER A 38 -16.19 3.35 -16.14
C SER A 38 -14.79 3.91 -15.81
N VAL A 39 -14.43 3.86 -14.56
CA VAL A 39 -13.09 4.25 -14.06
C VAL A 39 -12.37 3.05 -13.48
N GLU A 40 -11.08 2.94 -13.74
CA GLU A 40 -10.21 1.97 -13.11
C GLU A 40 -9.55 2.60 -11.88
N THR A 41 -9.79 1.97 -10.74
CA THR A 41 -9.11 2.29 -9.49
C THR A 41 -7.97 1.29 -9.26
N ALA A 42 -7.15 1.51 -8.23
CA ALA A 42 -6.10 0.55 -7.87
C ALA A 42 -6.63 -0.86 -7.52
N LYS A 43 -7.96 -1.01 -7.32
CA LYS A 43 -8.58 -2.24 -6.84
C LYS A 43 -9.61 -2.85 -7.82
N ALA A 44 -10.36 -2.02 -8.54
CA ALA A 44 -11.42 -2.51 -9.44
C ALA A 44 -11.78 -1.47 -10.49
N VAL A 45 -12.49 -1.92 -11.54
CA VAL A 45 -13.22 -1.04 -12.47
C VAL A 45 -14.60 -0.78 -11.88
N VAL A 46 -14.97 0.50 -11.74
CA VAL A 46 -16.24 0.95 -11.14
C VAL A 46 -16.95 1.88 -12.10
N ASP A 47 -18.27 1.67 -12.26
CA ASP A 47 -19.11 2.56 -13.04
C ASP A 47 -19.56 3.75 -12.18
N VAL A 48 -19.40 4.95 -12.72
CA VAL A 48 -19.85 6.19 -12.08
C VAL A 48 -21.18 6.60 -12.68
N PRO A 49 -22.28 6.60 -11.89
CA PRO A 49 -23.60 7.00 -12.36
C PRO A 49 -23.76 8.51 -12.41
N SER A 50 -24.70 8.98 -13.22
CA SER A 50 -25.07 10.39 -13.30
C SER A 50 -25.87 10.83 -12.07
N PRO A 51 -25.46 11.89 -11.37
CA PRO A 51 -26.25 12.45 -10.27
C PRO A 51 -27.38 13.38 -10.74
N TYR A 52 -27.43 13.70 -12.02
CA TYR A 52 -28.40 14.63 -12.59
C TYR A 52 -29.02 14.10 -13.89
N SER A 53 -30.30 14.45 -14.13
CA SER A 53 -30.89 14.34 -15.47
C SER A 53 -30.68 15.65 -16.22
N GLY A 54 -30.01 15.59 -17.36
CA GLY A 54 -29.68 16.78 -18.14
C GLY A 54 -28.90 16.48 -19.39
N ARG A 55 -28.50 17.52 -20.11
CA ARG A 55 -27.67 17.38 -21.32
C ARG A 55 -26.21 17.58 -20.94
N ILE A 56 -25.34 16.70 -21.43
CA ILE A 56 -23.88 16.81 -21.27
C ILE A 56 -23.38 17.94 -22.17
N VAL A 57 -22.73 18.94 -21.54
CA VAL A 57 -22.17 20.08 -22.25
C VAL A 57 -20.73 19.80 -22.65
N ARG A 58 -19.95 19.25 -21.70
CA ARG A 58 -18.51 19.04 -21.88
C ARG A 58 -17.99 17.89 -21.02
N LEU A 59 -17.07 17.13 -21.56
CA LEU A 59 -16.27 16.13 -20.85
C LEU A 59 -14.87 16.73 -20.59
N HIS A 60 -14.43 16.72 -19.33
CA HIS A 60 -13.15 17.35 -18.90
C HIS A 60 -11.94 16.45 -19.04
N ALA A 61 -12.13 15.15 -19.31
CA ALA A 61 -11.05 14.18 -19.46
C ALA A 61 -11.37 13.13 -20.54
N LYS A 62 -10.33 12.51 -21.08
CA LYS A 62 -10.45 11.48 -22.15
C LYS A 62 -10.21 10.08 -21.56
N PRO A 63 -10.63 9.00 -22.27
CA PRO A 63 -10.22 7.66 -21.94
C PRO A 63 -8.70 7.53 -21.83
N GLY A 64 -8.20 6.93 -20.74
CA GLY A 64 -6.79 6.83 -20.41
C GLY A 64 -6.24 7.98 -19.56
N ASP A 65 -7.01 9.04 -19.29
CA ASP A 65 -6.59 10.10 -18.38
C ASP A 65 -6.82 9.71 -16.91
N THR A 66 -5.88 10.08 -16.05
CA THR A 66 -6.03 9.93 -14.60
C THR A 66 -6.62 11.22 -14.03
N VAL A 67 -7.75 11.12 -13.32
CA VAL A 67 -8.45 12.24 -12.69
C VAL A 67 -8.39 12.10 -11.18
N GLU A 68 -7.98 13.19 -10.47
CA GLU A 68 -7.99 13.23 -9.01
C GLU A 68 -9.43 13.33 -8.48
N THR A 69 -9.74 12.69 -7.36
CA THR A 69 -11.02 12.81 -6.65
C THR A 69 -11.31 14.27 -6.34
N GLY A 70 -12.53 14.72 -6.65
CA GLY A 70 -12.96 16.11 -6.50
C GLY A 70 -12.62 17.04 -7.67
N LYS A 71 -11.96 16.56 -8.73
CA LYS A 71 -11.72 17.37 -9.95
C LYS A 71 -12.91 17.33 -10.91
N PRO A 72 -13.09 18.37 -11.74
CA PRO A 72 -14.15 18.43 -12.74
C PRO A 72 -14.10 17.24 -13.71
N LEU A 73 -15.26 16.61 -13.91
CA LEU A 73 -15.43 15.45 -14.77
C LEU A 73 -16.37 15.73 -15.95
N VAL A 74 -17.56 16.25 -15.64
CA VAL A 74 -18.63 16.53 -16.64
C VAL A 74 -19.36 17.83 -16.29
N ASP A 75 -19.64 18.64 -17.32
CA ASP A 75 -20.57 19.78 -17.22
C ASP A 75 -21.94 19.39 -17.78
N PHE A 76 -22.98 19.60 -16.96
CA PHE A 76 -24.39 19.38 -17.32
C PHE A 76 -25.10 20.70 -17.59
N ASP A 77 -25.97 20.75 -18.59
CA ASP A 77 -27.00 21.77 -18.74
C ASP A 77 -28.33 21.19 -18.26
N LEU A 78 -28.81 21.73 -17.14
CA LEU A 78 -30.06 21.30 -16.55
C LEU A 78 -31.21 22.15 -17.09
N PRO A 79 -32.32 21.54 -17.60
CA PRO A 79 -33.49 22.30 -17.92
C PRO A 79 -34.05 22.97 -16.66
N SER A 80 -34.38 24.27 -16.79
CA SER A 80 -34.94 25.06 -15.69
C SER A 80 -36.35 24.62 -15.37
N GLN A 81 -36.55 23.59 -14.56
CA GLN A 81 -37.81 23.29 -13.90
C GLN A 81 -37.61 22.62 -12.54
N GLY A 82 -38.08 23.29 -11.48
CA GLY A 82 -38.52 22.70 -10.22
C GLY A 82 -37.43 22.17 -9.31
N ALA A 83 -37.24 22.85 -8.20
CA ALA A 83 -36.49 22.35 -7.05
C ALA A 83 -36.96 20.94 -6.66
N ALA A 84 -36.14 19.94 -6.93
CA ALA A 84 -36.28 18.61 -6.35
C ALA A 84 -35.18 18.42 -5.30
N ALA A 85 -35.62 18.05 -4.13
CA ALA A 85 -35.00 17.96 -2.84
C ALA A 85 -33.56 17.46 -2.83
N ALA A 86 -32.72 18.17 -2.08
CA ALA A 86 -31.45 17.65 -1.55
C ALA A 86 -31.71 16.36 -0.73
N PRO A 87 -30.85 15.35 -0.84
CA PRO A 87 -30.95 14.19 0.03
C PRO A 87 -30.66 14.62 1.46
N ALA A 88 -31.61 14.32 2.33
CA ALA A 88 -31.57 14.59 3.76
C ALA A 88 -30.32 13.96 4.40
N SER A 89 -29.53 14.78 5.05
CA SER A 89 -28.53 14.34 6.00
C SER A 89 -29.22 13.58 7.13
N ASN A 90 -28.94 12.28 7.26
CA ASN A 90 -29.31 11.52 8.44
C ASN A 90 -28.49 12.01 9.64
N GLN A 91 -29.04 12.98 10.36
CA GLN A 91 -28.70 13.22 11.75
C GLN A 91 -29.64 12.37 12.62
N GLY A 92 -29.06 11.38 13.23
CA GLY A 92 -29.73 10.58 14.23
C GLY A 92 -28.75 9.79 15.05
N MET A 93 -28.17 10.44 16.08
CA MET A 93 -27.87 9.72 17.32
C MET A 93 -27.75 10.69 18.48
N VAL A 94 -28.66 10.52 19.39
CA VAL A 94 -28.73 11.14 20.72
C VAL A 94 -27.73 10.45 21.63
N VAL A 95 -26.78 11.18 22.23
CA VAL A 95 -26.13 10.75 23.48
C VAL A 95 -25.77 11.99 24.33
N GLY A 96 -26.37 12.05 25.49
CA GLY A 96 -25.81 12.39 26.79
C GLY A 96 -25.18 13.77 26.97
N HIS A 97 -25.92 14.65 27.60
CA HIS A 97 -25.41 15.85 28.30
C HIS A 97 -24.48 15.44 29.43
N MET A 98 -23.23 15.92 29.40
CA MET A 98 -22.43 16.08 30.61
C MET A 98 -22.17 17.55 30.84
N ALA A 99 -22.50 17.97 32.05
CA ALA A 99 -22.45 19.34 32.52
C ALA A 99 -21.01 19.91 32.47
N THR A 100 -20.88 21.04 31.81
CA THR A 100 -19.68 21.89 31.84
C THR A 100 -19.62 22.63 33.15
N ARG A 101 -18.60 22.37 33.95
CA ARG A 101 -18.21 23.22 35.08
C ARG A 101 -17.34 24.33 34.53
N ASN A 102 -17.85 25.55 34.62
CA ASN A 102 -17.10 26.78 34.39
C ASN A 102 -16.10 26.97 35.53
N GLU A 103 -14.82 26.87 35.22
CA GLU A 103 -13.78 27.50 36.06
C GLU A 103 -13.19 28.66 35.26
N GLU A 104 -13.49 29.86 35.72
CA GLU A 104 -12.88 31.12 35.29
C GLU A 104 -11.40 31.11 35.72
N PHE A 105 -10.48 31.00 34.78
CA PHE A 105 -9.07 31.33 35.02
C PHE A 105 -8.87 32.83 34.83
N VAL A 106 -8.69 33.54 35.94
CA VAL A 106 -8.28 34.95 35.94
C VAL A 106 -6.79 35.03 35.68
N ASP A 107 -6.45 35.50 34.50
CA ASP A 107 -5.04 35.71 34.07
C ASP A 107 -4.55 37.05 34.68
N ARG A 108 -3.65 36.97 35.66
CA ARG A 108 -2.95 38.15 36.20
C ARG A 108 -1.82 38.53 35.26
N ALA A 109 -2.05 39.63 34.54
CA ALA A 109 -1.02 40.25 33.71
C ALA A 109 0.14 40.79 34.56
N ILE A 110 1.33 40.29 34.37
CA ILE A 110 2.58 40.94 34.81
C ILE A 110 3.03 41.88 33.69
N VAL A 111 2.95 43.16 33.96
CA VAL A 111 3.43 44.24 33.10
C VAL A 111 4.94 44.33 33.22
N GLY A 112 5.65 43.91 32.19
CA GLY A 112 7.06 44.16 31.98
C GLY A 112 7.28 44.82 30.64
N SER A 113 7.57 46.11 30.61
CA SER A 113 7.81 46.91 29.41
C SER A 113 9.17 46.55 28.79
N ALA A 114 9.16 45.98 27.60
CA ALA A 114 10.28 46.07 26.66
C ALA A 114 9.73 46.27 25.26
N ARG A 115 9.94 47.46 24.70
CA ARG A 115 9.72 47.78 23.28
C ARG A 115 10.45 46.76 22.42
N ARG A 116 9.73 45.86 21.79
CA ARG A 116 10.23 45.02 20.70
C ARG A 116 9.46 45.38 19.43
N THR A 117 10.24 45.73 18.42
CA THR A 117 9.87 45.97 17.04
C THR A 117 8.80 45.00 16.52
N THR A 118 7.78 45.56 15.86
CA THR A 118 6.68 44.87 15.21
C THR A 118 7.21 43.95 14.08
N ARG A 119 7.64 42.74 14.44
CA ARG A 119 7.60 41.62 13.51
C ARG A 119 6.16 41.11 13.46
N ASP A 120 5.59 41.02 12.28
CA ASP A 120 4.28 40.42 12.03
C ASP A 120 4.15 39.11 12.81
N ARG A 121 3.37 39.14 13.90
CA ARG A 121 3.11 37.93 14.70
C ARG A 121 2.15 37.06 13.91
N VAL A 122 2.70 36.03 13.29
CA VAL A 122 1.93 34.96 12.65
C VAL A 122 0.91 34.39 13.65
N ARG A 123 -0.37 34.54 13.33
CA ARG A 123 -1.48 34.08 14.19
C ARG A 123 -1.78 32.61 13.88
N ALA A 124 -1.49 31.73 14.83
CA ALA A 124 -1.78 30.30 14.75
C ALA A 124 -2.09 29.76 16.15
N ALA A 125 -3.05 28.84 16.23
CA ALA A 125 -3.39 28.14 17.47
C ALA A 125 -2.20 27.29 17.98
N PRO A 126 -2.09 27.01 19.29
CA PRO A 126 -1.01 26.20 19.84
C PRO A 126 -0.85 24.81 19.16
N ALA A 127 -1.96 24.15 18.86
CA ALA A 127 -1.97 22.87 18.14
C ALA A 127 -1.38 23.00 16.72
N VAL A 128 -1.70 24.07 16.00
CA VAL A 128 -1.17 24.37 14.65
C VAL A 128 0.32 24.65 14.71
N ARG A 129 0.79 25.35 15.74
CA ARG A 129 2.24 25.59 15.97
C ARG A 129 3.00 24.30 16.25
N MET A 130 2.43 23.39 17.05
CA MET A 130 3.02 22.07 17.30
C MET A 130 3.07 21.23 16.04
N LEU A 131 2.00 21.20 15.24
CA LEU A 131 1.95 20.51 13.96
C LEU A 131 3.01 21.04 12.98
N ALA A 132 3.09 22.37 12.81
CA ALA A 132 4.09 22.99 11.95
C ALA A 132 5.52 22.66 12.40
N LYS A 133 5.79 22.70 13.74
CA LYS A 133 7.08 22.30 14.29
C LYS A 133 7.42 20.82 14.02
N ARG A 134 6.42 19.93 14.17
CA ARG A 134 6.57 18.49 13.90
C ARG A 134 6.87 18.23 12.43
N LEU A 135 6.27 19.00 11.53
CA LEU A 135 6.45 18.87 10.07
C LEU A 135 7.61 19.71 9.52
N GLY A 136 8.35 20.44 10.39
CA GLY A 136 9.46 21.28 9.97
C GLY A 136 9.06 22.50 9.13
N ILE A 137 7.81 22.97 9.25
CA ILE A 137 7.24 24.05 8.44
C ILE A 137 7.31 25.38 9.18
N GLU A 138 7.86 26.39 8.51
CA GLU A 138 7.84 27.78 8.97
C GLU A 138 6.44 28.38 8.79
N LEU A 139 5.78 28.74 9.89
CA LEU A 139 4.42 29.31 9.87
C LEU A 139 4.33 30.61 9.08
N SER A 140 5.42 31.36 8.96
CA SER A 140 5.50 32.57 8.14
C SER A 140 5.34 32.31 6.64
N ALA A 141 5.61 31.09 6.19
CA ALA A 141 5.45 30.66 4.79
C ALA A 141 4.02 30.17 4.49
N CYS A 142 3.19 29.94 5.53
CA CYS A 142 1.83 29.47 5.35
C CYS A 142 0.90 30.63 4.93
N LYS A 143 0.05 30.41 3.91
CA LYS A 143 -0.99 31.34 3.52
C LYS A 143 -2.18 31.16 4.47
N ALA A 144 -2.40 32.11 5.39
CA ALA A 144 -3.49 32.05 6.35
C ALA A 144 -4.87 32.14 5.65
N THR A 145 -5.68 31.06 5.73
CA THR A 145 -7.05 31.01 5.19
C THR A 145 -8.12 31.11 6.26
N GLY A 146 -7.76 30.99 7.55
CA GLY A 146 -8.68 31.07 8.67
C GLY A 146 -9.21 32.48 8.96
N ARG A 147 -10.30 32.57 9.71
CA ARG A 147 -10.92 33.87 10.12
C ARG A 147 -9.89 34.76 10.81
N HIS A 148 -9.88 36.05 10.46
CA HIS A 148 -8.97 37.07 11.01
C HIS A 148 -7.48 36.82 10.76
N GLY A 149 -7.12 36.13 9.66
CA GLY A 149 -5.72 35.83 9.32
C GLY A 149 -5.07 34.76 10.21
N LEU A 150 -5.86 33.86 10.78
CA LEU A 150 -5.38 32.69 11.50
C LEU A 150 -4.93 31.62 10.52
N ILE A 151 -3.75 31.04 10.77
CA ILE A 151 -3.29 29.85 10.06
C ILE A 151 -4.05 28.65 10.61
N SER A 152 -4.69 27.88 9.71
CA SER A 152 -5.42 26.66 10.00
C SER A 152 -4.49 25.43 9.94
N VAL A 153 -4.98 24.26 10.36
CA VAL A 153 -4.30 22.96 10.18
C VAL A 153 -4.13 22.69 8.68
N ASP A 154 -5.16 22.99 7.88
CA ASP A 154 -5.15 22.75 6.43
C ASP A 154 -4.09 23.61 5.71
N ASP A 155 -3.84 24.83 6.16
CA ASP A 155 -2.79 25.69 5.61
C ASP A 155 -1.39 25.08 5.82
N VAL A 156 -1.17 24.50 7.00
CA VAL A 156 0.09 23.82 7.33
C VAL A 156 0.22 22.54 6.53
N LEU A 157 -0.84 21.74 6.42
CA LEU A 157 -0.84 20.50 5.63
C LEU A 157 -0.70 20.79 4.13
N ALA A 158 -1.33 21.85 3.61
CA ALA A 158 -1.17 22.26 2.21
C ALA A 158 0.30 22.59 1.90
N LEU A 159 0.97 23.33 2.80
CA LEU A 159 2.39 23.66 2.62
C LEU A 159 3.29 22.42 2.82
N ALA A 160 2.93 21.50 3.75
CA ALA A 160 3.59 20.21 3.93
C ALA A 160 3.51 19.36 2.65
N ASN A 161 2.34 19.29 2.04
CA ASN A 161 2.11 18.58 0.79
C ASN A 161 2.86 19.21 -0.40
N VAL A 162 2.99 20.54 -0.43
CA VAL A 162 3.81 21.24 -1.43
C VAL A 162 5.31 21.01 -1.18
N SER A 163 5.75 21.00 0.09
CA SER A 163 7.15 20.74 0.46
C SER A 163 7.55 19.27 0.27
N ASN A 164 6.62 18.34 0.52
CA ASN A 164 6.81 16.92 0.23
C ASN A 164 6.72 16.61 -1.29
N LYS A 165 6.19 17.56 -2.08
CA LYS A 165 6.24 17.58 -3.55
C LYS A 165 7.53 18.19 -4.10
N GLN A 166 8.59 18.36 -3.35
CA GLN A 166 9.95 18.42 -3.90
C GLN A 166 10.31 17.01 -4.41
N ARG A 167 9.53 16.58 -5.39
CA ARG A 167 9.86 15.46 -6.27
C ARG A 167 11.27 15.69 -6.82
N ALA A 168 12.05 14.61 -6.86
CA ALA A 168 13.23 14.57 -7.72
C ALA A 168 12.92 15.27 -9.06
N PRO A 169 13.87 16.03 -9.63
CA PRO A 169 13.61 16.78 -10.85
C PRO A 169 12.98 15.86 -11.88
N ALA A 170 11.86 16.31 -12.47
CA ALA A 170 11.16 15.53 -13.48
C ALA A 170 12.13 15.22 -14.62
N VAL A 171 12.21 13.96 -15.03
CA VAL A 171 13.03 13.55 -16.16
C VAL A 171 12.47 14.24 -17.40
N ALA A 172 13.27 15.11 -18.02
CA ALA A 172 12.85 15.84 -19.21
C ALA A 172 12.72 14.87 -20.40
N GLY A 173 11.72 15.11 -21.26
CA GLY A 173 11.54 14.36 -22.51
C GLY A 173 10.76 13.03 -22.36
N LEU A 174 10.17 12.73 -21.19
CA LEU A 174 9.27 11.60 -21.05
C LEU A 174 8.02 11.79 -21.91
N THR A 175 7.73 10.75 -22.70
CA THR A 175 6.52 10.66 -23.52
C THR A 175 5.46 9.81 -22.81
N ASP A 176 4.25 9.81 -23.32
CA ASP A 176 3.16 8.95 -22.78
C ASP A 176 3.46 7.44 -22.94
N ALA A 177 4.28 7.08 -23.94
CA ALA A 177 4.77 5.72 -24.14
C ALA A 177 5.72 5.24 -23.03
N ASP A 178 6.40 6.15 -22.34
CA ASP A 178 7.36 5.82 -21.26
C ASP A 178 6.66 5.63 -19.90
N ARG A 179 5.36 5.91 -19.81
CA ARG A 179 4.59 5.76 -18.57
C ARG A 179 4.37 4.29 -18.23
N LEU A 180 4.62 3.95 -16.98
CA LEU A 180 4.28 2.62 -16.46
C LEU A 180 2.75 2.47 -16.39
N ARG A 181 2.24 1.34 -16.89
CA ARG A 181 0.81 0.99 -16.87
C ARG A 181 0.60 -0.40 -16.27
N GLY A 182 -0.64 -0.69 -15.85
CA GLY A 182 -1.03 -2.00 -15.33
C GLY A 182 -0.15 -2.49 -14.16
N PRO A 183 0.27 -3.76 -14.15
CA PRO A 183 1.04 -4.36 -13.05
C PRO A 183 2.32 -3.61 -12.70
N ARG A 184 3.01 -3.00 -13.68
CA ARG A 184 4.22 -2.21 -13.42
C ARG A 184 3.92 -0.89 -12.67
N LYS A 185 2.79 -0.22 -12.97
CA LYS A 185 2.32 0.96 -12.23
C LYS A 185 1.98 0.57 -10.79
N ALA A 186 1.21 -0.51 -10.60
CA ALA A 186 0.85 -1.03 -9.28
C ALA A 186 2.10 -1.40 -8.46
N MET A 187 3.07 -2.10 -9.06
CA MET A 187 4.34 -2.41 -8.42
C MET A 187 5.09 -1.15 -7.97
N SER A 188 5.17 -0.12 -8.82
CA SER A 188 5.83 1.14 -8.47
C SER A 188 5.18 1.81 -7.26
N GLN A 189 3.84 1.83 -7.19
CA GLN A 189 3.09 2.38 -6.06
C GLN A 189 3.33 1.56 -4.79
N SER A 190 3.23 0.25 -4.87
CA SER A 190 3.44 -0.67 -3.75
C SER A 190 4.86 -0.58 -3.19
N MET A 191 5.88 -0.50 -4.06
CA MET A 191 7.28 -0.36 -3.63
C MET A 191 7.58 1.01 -3.03
N SER A 192 6.93 2.07 -3.52
CA SER A 192 7.03 3.40 -2.91
C SER A 192 6.43 3.41 -1.50
N LEU A 193 5.25 2.81 -1.32
CA LEU A 193 4.61 2.65 -0.02
C LEU A 193 5.50 1.84 0.95
N SER A 194 6.05 0.73 0.48
CA SER A 194 6.99 -0.10 1.24
C SER A 194 8.21 0.68 1.75
N ARG A 195 8.84 1.46 0.87
CA ARG A 195 9.97 2.32 1.21
C ARG A 195 9.63 3.34 2.29
N ASP A 196 8.44 3.95 2.20
CA ASP A 196 8.05 5.08 3.05
C ASP A 196 7.51 4.62 4.40
N GLU A 197 6.94 3.39 4.49
CA GLU A 197 6.23 2.91 5.67
C GLU A 197 6.93 1.78 6.43
N ILE A 198 8.02 1.20 5.94
CA ILE A 198 8.64 0.04 6.59
C ILE A 198 10.08 0.33 7.00
N ALA A 199 10.42 0.04 8.26
CA ALA A 199 11.79 0.02 8.73
C ALA A 199 12.44 -1.34 8.41
N MET A 200 12.86 -1.52 7.16
CA MET A 200 13.37 -2.81 6.67
C MET A 200 14.71 -3.19 7.30
N CYS A 201 14.79 -4.43 7.76
CA CYS A 201 16.03 -5.09 8.14
C CYS A 201 16.09 -6.46 7.44
N THR A 202 17.27 -6.88 6.97
CA THR A 202 17.44 -8.16 6.26
C THR A 202 18.54 -8.96 6.91
N ILE A 203 18.30 -10.24 7.14
CA ILE A 203 19.29 -11.22 7.55
C ILE A 203 19.46 -12.29 6.48
N PHE A 204 20.64 -12.85 6.36
CA PHE A 204 21.03 -13.81 5.33
C PHE A 204 21.62 -15.04 5.97
N ASP A 205 21.29 -16.21 5.40
CA ASP A 205 21.93 -17.47 5.75
C ASP A 205 21.74 -18.49 4.62
N ASP A 206 22.40 -19.65 4.70
CA ASP A 206 22.34 -20.71 3.70
C ASP A 206 21.84 -22.01 4.32
N ALA A 207 20.82 -22.64 3.70
CA ALA A 207 20.40 -23.99 4.04
C ALA A 207 21.20 -25.02 3.24
N ASP A 208 21.77 -26.04 3.93
CA ASP A 208 22.39 -27.18 3.28
C ASP A 208 21.30 -28.17 2.84
N ILE A 209 21.15 -28.33 1.52
CA ILE A 209 20.09 -29.18 0.95
C ILE A 209 20.67 -30.38 0.17
N ASP A 210 21.93 -30.66 0.33
CA ASP A 210 22.62 -31.70 -0.45
C ASP A 210 22.00 -33.08 -0.26
N VAL A 211 21.52 -33.37 0.94
CA VAL A 211 20.91 -34.67 1.32
C VAL A 211 19.69 -35.03 0.44
N TRP A 212 18.89 -34.06 0.04
CA TRP A 212 17.66 -34.34 -0.72
C TRP A 212 17.60 -33.66 -2.10
N LYS A 213 18.60 -32.83 -2.46
CA LYS A 213 18.63 -32.15 -3.75
C LYS A 213 18.50 -33.16 -4.92
N GLY A 214 17.59 -32.82 -5.84
CA GLY A 214 17.27 -33.63 -7.02
C GLY A 214 16.26 -34.77 -6.73
N ARG A 215 15.80 -34.94 -5.49
CA ARG A 215 14.72 -35.86 -5.10
C ARG A 215 13.39 -35.15 -4.95
N ASP A 216 13.42 -33.95 -4.35
CA ASP A 216 12.25 -33.17 -4.01
C ASP A 216 12.16 -31.84 -4.77
N ASP A 217 10.95 -31.30 -4.84
CA ASP A 217 10.70 -29.97 -5.41
C ASP A 217 11.11 -28.86 -4.41
N ILE A 218 12.08 -28.04 -4.80
CA ILE A 218 12.66 -26.97 -3.98
C ILE A 218 11.58 -25.96 -3.55
N THR A 219 10.63 -25.63 -4.44
CA THR A 219 9.59 -24.64 -4.11
C THR A 219 8.61 -25.19 -3.07
N VAL A 220 8.23 -26.47 -3.19
CA VAL A 220 7.37 -27.14 -2.20
C VAL A 220 8.08 -27.25 -0.85
N ARG A 221 9.38 -27.59 -0.85
CA ARG A 221 10.20 -27.62 0.37
C ARG A 221 10.30 -26.26 1.03
N LEU A 222 10.51 -25.18 0.26
CA LEU A 222 10.51 -23.80 0.78
C LEU A 222 9.17 -23.44 1.41
N ILE A 223 8.04 -23.78 0.79
CA ILE A 223 6.71 -23.51 1.34
C ILE A 223 6.49 -24.23 2.66
N ARG A 224 6.88 -25.51 2.74
CA ARG A 224 6.81 -26.28 4.00
C ARG A 224 7.69 -25.68 5.09
N ALA A 225 8.92 -25.30 4.72
CA ALA A 225 9.85 -24.68 5.65
C ALA A 225 9.34 -23.33 6.19
N ILE A 226 8.68 -22.53 5.37
CA ILE A 226 8.01 -21.28 5.82
C ILE A 226 6.91 -21.62 6.84
N ALA A 227 6.10 -22.65 6.60
CA ALA A 227 5.08 -23.07 7.57
C ALA A 227 5.71 -23.56 8.89
N ALA A 228 6.84 -24.28 8.83
CA ALA A 228 7.60 -24.68 10.01
C ALA A 228 8.17 -23.46 10.76
N GLY A 229 8.74 -22.50 10.03
CA GLY A 229 9.21 -21.22 10.58
C GLY A 229 8.11 -20.43 11.28
N ALA A 230 6.94 -20.29 10.66
CA ALA A 230 5.79 -19.59 11.24
C ALA A 230 5.23 -20.31 12.48
N LYS A 231 5.32 -21.64 12.54
CA LYS A 231 4.97 -22.41 13.72
C LYS A 231 5.96 -22.20 14.88
N ALA A 232 7.25 -22.12 14.58
CA ALA A 232 8.30 -21.94 15.57
C ALA A 232 8.36 -20.48 16.08
N GLU A 233 8.15 -19.52 15.21
CA GLU A 233 8.14 -18.09 15.53
C GLU A 233 6.94 -17.40 14.84
N PRO A 234 5.75 -17.44 15.46
CA PRO A 234 4.52 -16.92 14.85
C PRO A 234 4.53 -15.40 14.60
N SER A 235 5.41 -14.67 15.26
CA SER A 235 5.50 -13.21 15.13
C SER A 235 5.82 -12.74 13.72
N LEU A 236 6.46 -13.59 12.90
CA LEU A 236 6.78 -13.29 11.50
C LEU A 236 5.57 -13.51 10.54
N ASN A 237 4.56 -14.28 10.98
CA ASN A 237 3.29 -14.44 10.25
C ASN A 237 2.24 -13.50 10.85
N ALA A 238 2.40 -12.21 10.61
CA ALA A 238 1.58 -11.18 11.23
C ALA A 238 1.30 -10.01 10.29
N LEU A 239 0.31 -9.20 10.66
CA LEU A 239 0.00 -7.92 10.06
C LEU A 239 0.28 -6.81 11.06
N PHE A 240 0.82 -5.68 10.60
CA PHE A 240 1.15 -4.53 11.44
C PHE A 240 0.33 -3.32 11.04
N ASP A 241 -0.31 -2.68 12.03
CA ASP A 241 -1.02 -1.40 11.88
C ASP A 241 -0.14 -0.26 12.45
N PRO A 242 0.37 0.65 11.61
CA PRO A 242 1.17 1.78 12.09
C PRO A 242 0.34 2.90 12.72
N ALA A 243 -0.97 2.99 12.46
CA ALA A 243 -1.84 4.07 12.96
C ALA A 243 -2.09 3.95 14.47
N GLY A 244 -2.26 2.71 14.96
CA GLY A 244 -2.31 2.44 16.39
C GLY A 244 -1.32 1.33 16.72
N PRO A 245 0.01 1.58 16.83
CA PRO A 245 1.06 0.57 16.73
C PRO A 245 0.69 -0.78 17.31
N ALA A 246 0.17 -1.69 16.46
CA ALA A 246 -0.33 -2.99 16.85
C ALA A 246 0.08 -4.07 15.84
N ARG A 247 0.45 -5.25 16.34
CA ARG A 247 0.79 -6.41 15.52
C ARG A 247 -0.26 -7.52 15.79
N LYS A 248 -0.90 -7.98 14.72
CA LYS A 248 -1.83 -9.11 14.76
C LYS A 248 -1.15 -10.34 14.18
N VAL A 249 -0.85 -11.32 15.02
CA VAL A 249 -0.37 -12.64 14.59
C VAL A 249 -1.52 -13.39 13.95
N MET A 250 -1.24 -14.02 12.81
CA MET A 250 -2.22 -14.78 12.03
C MET A 250 -2.07 -16.27 12.31
N GLU A 251 -3.21 -16.96 12.43
CA GLU A 251 -3.26 -18.40 12.76
C GLU A 251 -2.81 -19.25 11.57
N HIS A 252 -3.25 -18.88 10.36
CA HIS A 252 -2.91 -19.57 9.13
C HIS A 252 -1.88 -18.78 8.33
N VAL A 253 -1.03 -19.49 7.59
CA VAL A 253 -0.09 -18.86 6.68
C VAL A 253 -0.70 -18.83 5.27
N ASP A 254 -1.12 -17.64 4.85
CA ASP A 254 -1.53 -17.34 3.48
C ASP A 254 -0.32 -16.79 2.74
N LEU A 255 0.27 -17.62 1.88
CA LEU A 255 1.56 -17.32 1.27
C LEU A 255 1.41 -16.68 -0.10
N ALA A 256 1.84 -15.45 -0.23
CA ALA A 256 2.00 -14.76 -1.50
C ALA A 256 3.27 -15.25 -2.22
N ILE A 257 3.17 -15.62 -3.50
CA ILE A 257 4.30 -16.10 -4.30
C ILE A 257 4.56 -15.11 -5.43
N ALA A 258 5.74 -14.51 -5.42
CA ALA A 258 6.16 -13.61 -6.49
C ALA A 258 6.41 -14.37 -7.79
N VAL A 259 5.65 -14.07 -8.84
CA VAL A 259 5.78 -14.66 -10.18
C VAL A 259 6.10 -13.56 -11.18
N ASP A 260 7.26 -13.65 -11.82
CA ASP A 260 7.66 -12.75 -12.89
C ASP A 260 6.93 -13.09 -14.19
N THR A 261 6.40 -12.08 -14.87
CA THR A 261 5.71 -12.19 -16.16
C THR A 261 6.15 -11.08 -17.10
N ASP A 262 5.91 -11.24 -18.39
CA ASP A 262 6.21 -10.21 -19.41
C ASP A 262 5.53 -8.87 -19.10
N GLY A 263 4.36 -8.91 -18.44
CA GLY A 263 3.58 -7.72 -18.04
C GLY A 263 4.03 -7.07 -16.74
N GLY A 264 4.91 -7.72 -15.98
CA GLY A 264 5.37 -7.30 -14.65
C GLY A 264 5.19 -8.39 -13.60
N LEU A 265 5.37 -8.01 -12.33
CA LEU A 265 5.27 -8.93 -11.21
C LEU A 265 3.80 -9.15 -10.81
N ILE A 266 3.40 -10.42 -10.71
CA ILE A 266 2.10 -10.84 -10.18
C ILE A 266 2.35 -11.69 -8.94
N VAL A 267 1.50 -11.54 -7.91
CA VAL A 267 1.74 -12.12 -6.59
C VAL A 267 0.50 -12.87 -6.11
N PRO A 268 0.19 -14.04 -6.70
CA PRO A 268 -0.92 -14.90 -6.28
C PRO A 268 -0.70 -15.50 -4.90
N VAL A 269 -1.78 -15.87 -4.21
CA VAL A 269 -1.77 -16.34 -2.83
C VAL A 269 -2.15 -17.81 -2.74
N LEU A 270 -1.27 -18.60 -2.11
CA LEU A 270 -1.59 -19.96 -1.63
C LEU A 270 -2.16 -19.86 -0.22
N ARG A 271 -3.43 -20.19 -0.08
CA ARG A 271 -4.13 -20.15 1.21
C ARG A 271 -3.77 -21.33 2.08
N ASP A 272 -3.60 -21.07 3.38
CA ASP A 272 -3.38 -22.06 4.45
C ASP A 272 -2.38 -23.16 4.08
N ILE A 273 -1.14 -22.74 3.85
CA ILE A 273 -0.07 -23.68 3.42
C ILE A 273 0.24 -24.74 4.48
N GLY A 274 -0.04 -24.45 5.76
CA GLY A 274 0.25 -25.34 6.88
C GLY A 274 -0.64 -26.60 6.92
N ALA A 275 -1.87 -26.50 6.39
CA ALA A 275 -2.83 -27.63 6.36
C ALA A 275 -2.70 -28.51 5.12
N ARG A 276 -1.83 -28.16 4.15
CA ARG A 276 -1.74 -28.86 2.86
C ARG A 276 -0.61 -29.86 2.79
N SER A 277 -0.85 -30.99 2.15
CA SER A 277 0.21 -31.95 1.80
C SER A 277 1.12 -31.42 0.69
N ALA A 278 2.33 -31.96 0.58
CA ALA A 278 3.28 -31.63 -0.49
C ALA A 278 2.67 -31.80 -1.90
N GLN A 279 1.86 -32.84 -2.11
CA GLN A 279 1.17 -33.07 -3.37
C GLN A 279 0.12 -31.98 -3.68
N GLN A 280 -0.66 -31.58 -2.67
CA GLN A 280 -1.65 -30.50 -2.80
C GLN A 280 -0.95 -29.15 -3.08
N LEU A 281 0.15 -28.86 -2.39
CA LEU A 281 0.96 -27.65 -2.65
C LEU A 281 1.48 -27.63 -4.07
N ARG A 282 2.02 -28.78 -4.58
CA ARG A 282 2.50 -28.87 -5.94
C ARG A 282 1.39 -28.62 -6.96
N ALA A 283 0.24 -29.28 -6.81
CA ALA A 283 -0.90 -29.08 -7.70
C ALA A 283 -1.39 -27.62 -7.72
N SER A 284 -1.48 -26.99 -6.55
CA SER A 284 -1.86 -25.56 -6.44
C SER A 284 -0.83 -24.63 -7.07
N LEU A 285 0.47 -24.92 -6.95
CA LEU A 285 1.53 -24.15 -7.61
C LEU A 285 1.44 -24.22 -9.12
N ASP A 286 1.15 -25.41 -9.67
CA ASP A 286 1.02 -25.60 -11.10
C ASP A 286 -0.21 -24.87 -11.65
N ASP A 287 -1.34 -24.94 -10.96
CA ASP A 287 -2.55 -24.17 -11.28
C ASP A 287 -2.27 -22.66 -11.28
N ILE A 288 -1.70 -22.14 -10.19
CA ILE A 288 -1.33 -20.73 -10.08
C ILE A 288 -0.40 -20.32 -11.23
N LYS A 289 0.64 -21.06 -11.52
CA LYS A 289 1.58 -20.77 -12.62
C LYS A 289 0.88 -20.73 -13.98
N GLN A 290 -0.01 -21.69 -14.23
CA GLN A 290 -0.78 -21.74 -15.46
C GLN A 290 -1.70 -20.53 -15.60
N ARG A 291 -2.48 -20.22 -14.55
CA ARG A 291 -3.45 -19.10 -14.53
C ARG A 291 -2.75 -17.75 -14.56
N THR A 292 -1.57 -17.63 -13.95
CA THR A 292 -0.74 -16.41 -14.06
C THR A 292 -0.30 -16.17 -15.50
N ARG A 293 0.16 -17.22 -16.21
CA ARG A 293 0.56 -17.10 -17.61
C ARG A 293 -0.60 -16.77 -18.53
N SER A 294 -1.78 -17.35 -18.29
CA SER A 294 -3.00 -17.07 -19.04
C SER A 294 -3.71 -15.76 -18.62
N ARG A 295 -3.20 -15.07 -17.60
CA ARG A 295 -3.79 -13.83 -17.03
C ARG A 295 -5.24 -14.00 -16.55
N THR A 296 -5.55 -15.17 -15.96
CA THR A 296 -6.89 -15.53 -15.47
C THR A 296 -7.00 -15.54 -13.94
N ILE A 297 -5.97 -15.07 -13.23
CA ILE A 297 -6.01 -14.91 -11.77
C ILE A 297 -6.89 -13.71 -11.41
N ALA A 298 -7.87 -13.94 -10.56
CA ALA A 298 -8.75 -12.88 -10.06
C ALA A 298 -8.01 -11.97 -9.06
N PRO A 299 -8.35 -10.66 -9.00
CA PRO A 299 -7.74 -9.73 -8.05
C PRO A 299 -7.83 -10.17 -6.59
N GLU A 300 -8.91 -10.86 -6.21
CA GLU A 300 -9.14 -11.37 -4.85
C GLU A 300 -8.12 -12.46 -4.45
N GLU A 301 -7.58 -13.17 -5.44
CA GLU A 301 -6.57 -14.21 -5.22
C GLU A 301 -5.15 -13.64 -5.03
N MET A 302 -4.99 -12.33 -5.12
CA MET A 302 -3.74 -11.59 -4.93
C MET A 302 -3.74 -10.73 -3.65
N ARG A 303 -4.77 -10.85 -2.80
CA ARG A 303 -4.97 -10.02 -1.61
C ARG A 303 -4.94 -10.88 -0.33
N ASP A 304 -4.91 -10.22 0.81
CA ASP A 304 -5.09 -10.81 2.15
C ASP A 304 -4.10 -11.96 2.45
N TYR A 305 -2.86 -11.79 1.99
CA TYR A 305 -1.77 -12.69 2.36
C TYR A 305 -1.10 -12.24 3.65
N THR A 306 -0.43 -13.19 4.32
CA THR A 306 0.20 -12.95 5.63
C THR A 306 1.71 -13.01 5.58
N PHE A 307 2.26 -13.66 4.55
CA PHE A 307 3.69 -13.82 4.32
C PHE A 307 4.00 -13.86 2.83
N THR A 308 5.23 -13.52 2.41
CA THR A 308 5.61 -13.52 0.99
C THR A 308 6.84 -14.39 0.76
N LEU A 309 6.84 -15.14 -0.36
CA LEU A 309 8.00 -15.86 -0.90
C LEU A 309 8.41 -15.26 -2.25
N SER A 310 9.67 -14.86 -2.37
CA SER A 310 10.29 -14.43 -3.62
C SER A 310 11.40 -15.43 -4.02
N ASN A 311 11.13 -16.29 -4.98
CA ASN A 311 12.13 -17.25 -5.49
C ASN A 311 12.76 -16.71 -6.78
N PHE A 312 13.84 -15.92 -6.64
CA PHE A 312 14.60 -15.35 -7.77
C PHE A 312 15.78 -16.26 -8.22
N GLY A 313 16.06 -17.30 -7.48
CA GLY A 313 17.19 -18.20 -7.71
C GLY A 313 17.12 -18.99 -9.01
N THR A 314 15.94 -19.05 -9.65
CA THR A 314 15.79 -19.65 -11.00
C THR A 314 16.50 -18.84 -12.08
N LEU A 315 16.72 -17.55 -11.87
CA LEU A 315 17.38 -16.64 -12.81
C LEU A 315 18.84 -16.39 -12.41
N ALA A 316 19.05 -15.63 -11.36
CA ALA A 316 20.38 -15.25 -10.88
C ALA A 316 20.30 -14.67 -9.44
N GLY A 317 21.46 -14.42 -8.85
CA GLY A 317 21.58 -13.79 -7.53
C GLY A 317 21.72 -14.82 -6.40
N ARG A 318 22.65 -14.59 -5.49
CA ARG A 318 22.83 -15.40 -4.28
C ARG A 318 21.91 -14.89 -3.19
N TYR A 319 21.97 -13.62 -2.89
CA TYR A 319 21.13 -12.95 -1.90
C TYR A 319 20.44 -11.73 -2.50
N ALA A 320 19.35 -11.31 -1.89
CA ALA A 320 18.63 -10.09 -2.23
C ALA A 320 18.08 -9.44 -0.95
N THR A 321 17.69 -8.18 -1.05
CA THR A 321 16.94 -7.49 -0.02
C THR A 321 15.53 -7.24 -0.55
N PRO A 322 14.63 -8.26 -0.54
CA PRO A 322 13.28 -8.09 -1.05
C PRO A 322 12.50 -7.12 -0.17
N LEU A 323 11.63 -6.30 -0.79
CA LEU A 323 10.84 -5.32 -0.06
C LEU A 323 9.59 -5.98 0.54
N VAL A 324 9.36 -5.72 1.82
CA VAL A 324 8.12 -6.13 2.51
C VAL A 324 7.01 -5.18 2.10
N VAL A 325 5.83 -5.69 1.76
CA VAL A 325 4.66 -4.87 1.39
C VAL A 325 3.71 -4.76 2.58
N PRO A 326 3.39 -3.54 3.06
CA PRO A 326 2.42 -3.37 4.13
C PRO A 326 1.06 -3.98 3.74
N PRO A 327 0.28 -4.53 4.70
CA PRO A 327 0.49 -4.59 6.13
C PRO A 327 1.29 -5.80 6.62
N THR A 328 1.84 -6.65 5.74
CA THR A 328 2.66 -7.81 6.15
C THR A 328 3.97 -7.35 6.79
N VAL A 329 4.56 -8.22 7.61
CA VAL A 329 5.76 -7.88 8.39
C VAL A 329 7.03 -8.54 7.88
N ALA A 330 6.93 -9.52 6.98
CA ALA A 330 8.10 -10.27 6.51
C ALA A 330 7.95 -10.84 5.10
N ILE A 331 9.10 -11.07 4.46
CA ILE A 331 9.26 -11.72 3.17
C ILE A 331 10.53 -12.59 3.17
N LEU A 332 10.45 -13.81 2.64
CA LEU A 332 11.60 -14.68 2.43
C LEU A 332 12.00 -14.67 0.95
N GLY A 333 13.25 -14.36 0.69
CA GLY A 333 13.89 -14.51 -0.62
C GLY A 333 14.67 -15.81 -0.70
N ALA A 334 14.52 -16.56 -1.79
CA ALA A 334 15.35 -17.75 -2.10
C ALA A 334 16.23 -17.46 -3.32
N GLY A 335 17.55 -17.58 -3.14
CA GLY A 335 18.55 -17.31 -4.15
C GLY A 335 18.90 -18.53 -4.99
N LYS A 336 19.83 -18.32 -5.93
CA LYS A 336 20.33 -19.37 -6.82
C LYS A 336 21.16 -20.37 -6.04
N LEU A 337 20.88 -21.68 -6.23
CA LEU A 337 21.64 -22.75 -5.64
C LEU A 337 23.13 -22.59 -5.92
N GLN A 338 23.93 -22.79 -4.88
CA GLN A 338 25.39 -22.76 -4.95
C GLN A 338 25.96 -24.13 -4.61
N ARG A 339 27.14 -24.40 -5.15
CA ARG A 339 27.98 -25.52 -4.71
C ARG A 339 29.11 -24.93 -3.90
N ASP A 340 29.03 -25.06 -2.59
CA ASP A 340 30.00 -24.50 -1.67
C ASP A 340 30.84 -25.62 -1.05
N VAL A 341 32.09 -25.29 -0.72
CA VAL A 341 32.95 -26.16 0.07
C VAL A 341 32.56 -26.00 1.53
N VAL A 342 32.22 -27.12 2.16
CA VAL A 342 31.86 -27.18 3.59
C VAL A 342 32.88 -28.04 4.34
N ALA A 343 32.94 -27.86 5.66
CA ALA A 343 33.75 -28.69 6.53
C ALA A 343 33.09 -30.06 6.68
N GLY A 344 33.65 -31.10 6.07
CA GLY A 344 33.26 -32.48 6.31
C GLY A 344 33.98 -33.05 7.55
N ALA A 345 33.63 -34.26 7.95
CA ALA A 345 34.19 -34.90 9.15
C ALA A 345 35.67 -35.20 9.03
N THR A 346 36.20 -35.49 7.86
CA THR A 346 37.61 -35.87 7.60
C THR A 346 38.29 -35.01 6.55
N ALA A 347 37.53 -34.38 5.65
CA ALA A 347 38.04 -33.57 4.52
C ALA A 347 36.97 -32.53 4.14
N PRO A 348 37.35 -31.45 3.41
CA PRO A 348 36.38 -30.55 2.79
C PRO A 348 35.46 -31.32 1.82
N GLU A 349 34.17 -31.03 1.89
CA GLU A 349 33.14 -31.64 1.02
C GLU A 349 32.44 -30.55 0.21
N ILE A 350 31.85 -30.90 -0.93
CA ILE A 350 31.12 -29.98 -1.77
C ILE A 350 29.63 -30.26 -1.62
N HIS A 351 28.91 -29.32 -0.98
CA HIS A 351 27.47 -29.42 -0.78
C HIS A 351 26.70 -28.41 -1.60
N VAL A 352 25.42 -28.72 -1.86
CA VAL A 352 24.50 -27.79 -2.48
C VAL A 352 23.81 -26.98 -1.39
N ARG A 353 24.01 -25.67 -1.48
CA ARG A 353 23.46 -24.69 -0.54
C ARG A 353 22.36 -23.86 -1.21
N LEU A 354 21.29 -23.62 -0.48
CA LEU A 354 20.20 -22.74 -0.85
C LEU A 354 20.32 -21.44 -0.06
N PRO A 355 20.72 -20.33 -0.72
CA PRO A 355 20.81 -19.02 -0.05
C PRO A 355 19.42 -18.47 0.26
N LEU A 356 19.27 -17.95 1.47
CA LEU A 356 18.03 -17.35 1.98
C LEU A 356 18.28 -15.93 2.43
N SER A 357 17.27 -15.08 2.21
CA SER A 357 17.27 -13.69 2.61
C SER A 357 15.93 -13.40 3.28
N LEU A 358 15.90 -13.15 4.58
CA LEU A 358 14.69 -12.81 5.33
C LEU A 358 14.69 -11.31 5.58
N THR A 359 13.76 -10.57 4.97
CA THR A 359 13.51 -9.15 5.25
C THR A 359 12.27 -9.01 6.11
N PHE A 360 12.34 -8.13 7.10
CA PHE A 360 11.25 -7.90 8.05
C PHE A 360 11.15 -6.42 8.47
N ASP A 361 9.97 -6.06 9.01
CA ASP A 361 9.71 -4.73 9.55
C ASP A 361 10.22 -4.62 11.00
N HIS A 362 11.34 -3.94 11.20
CA HIS A 362 11.98 -3.80 12.50
C HIS A 362 11.21 -2.89 13.49
N ARG A 363 10.11 -2.28 13.07
CA ARG A 363 9.20 -1.55 13.97
C ARG A 363 8.41 -2.50 14.87
N CYS A 364 8.15 -3.73 14.41
CA CYS A 364 7.33 -4.71 15.13
C CYS A 364 7.96 -6.10 15.26
N ILE A 365 9.07 -6.37 14.57
CA ILE A 365 9.83 -7.63 14.63
C ILE A 365 11.24 -7.35 15.15
N THR A 366 11.67 -8.10 16.15
CA THR A 366 13.06 -8.03 16.67
C THR A 366 13.99 -8.91 15.85
N GLY A 367 15.30 -8.60 15.89
CA GLY A 367 16.32 -9.45 15.27
C GLY A 367 16.32 -10.89 15.82
N GLY A 368 16.03 -11.07 17.11
CA GLY A 368 15.93 -12.38 17.73
C GLY A 368 14.76 -13.22 17.19
N GLU A 369 13.58 -12.62 17.00
CA GLU A 369 12.42 -13.26 16.36
C GLU A 369 12.77 -13.67 14.92
N ALA A 370 13.35 -12.76 14.14
CA ALA A 370 13.76 -13.03 12.77
C ALA A 370 14.79 -14.18 12.69
N CYS A 371 15.79 -14.19 13.57
CA CYS A 371 16.79 -15.27 13.63
C CYS A 371 16.17 -16.62 13.99
N ARG A 372 15.25 -16.69 14.96
CA ARG A 372 14.56 -17.94 15.32
C ARG A 372 13.69 -18.47 14.17
N PHE A 373 12.97 -17.60 13.50
CA PHE A 373 12.21 -17.97 12.30
C PHE A 373 13.12 -18.54 11.20
N LEU A 374 14.19 -17.82 10.85
CA LEU A 374 15.11 -18.25 9.79
C LEU A 374 15.80 -19.56 10.15
N ALA A 375 16.24 -19.73 11.40
CA ALA A 375 16.84 -20.96 11.89
C ALA A 375 15.86 -22.15 11.79
N ALA A 376 14.56 -21.97 12.10
CA ALA A 376 13.56 -23.01 11.95
C ALA A 376 13.30 -23.36 10.48
N VAL A 377 13.27 -22.37 9.58
CA VAL A 377 13.19 -22.58 8.12
C VAL A 377 14.38 -23.40 7.63
N ILE A 378 15.60 -23.04 8.04
CA ILE A 378 16.83 -23.77 7.66
C ILE A 378 16.80 -25.18 8.21
N ALA A 379 16.43 -25.35 9.48
CA ALA A 379 16.35 -26.68 10.11
C ALA A 379 15.37 -27.61 9.35
N ASP A 380 14.19 -27.12 8.94
CA ASP A 380 13.23 -27.92 8.13
C ASP A 380 13.83 -28.26 6.76
N LEU A 381 14.48 -27.28 6.08
CA LEU A 381 15.10 -27.50 4.79
C LEU A 381 16.26 -28.51 4.83
N GLN A 382 16.94 -28.66 5.94
CA GLN A 382 18.03 -29.61 6.12
C GLN A 382 17.56 -31.04 6.42
N LEU A 383 16.28 -31.25 6.71
CA LEU A 383 15.72 -32.58 6.93
C LEU A 383 15.74 -33.38 5.61
N PRO A 384 16.04 -34.69 5.67
CA PRO A 384 16.10 -35.54 4.48
C PRO A 384 14.73 -35.75 3.80
N ASN A 385 13.61 -35.54 4.53
CA ASN A 385 12.23 -35.72 4.05
C ASN A 385 11.31 -34.61 4.55
#